data_05f68c2a9c1ecad070e3861ec0896d86
#
_entry.id   05f68c2a9c1ecad070e3861ec0896d86
#
_cell.length_a   1.000
_cell.length_b   1.000
_cell.length_c   1.000
_cell.angle_alpha   90.00
_cell.angle_beta   90.00
_cell.angle_gamma   90.00
#
_symmetry.space_group_name_H-M   'P 1'
#
loop_
_entity.id
_entity.type
_entity.pdbx_description
1 polymer ?
#
loop_
_entity_poly.entity_id
_entity_poly.type
_entity_poly.pdbx_seq_one_letter_code
_entity_poly.pdbx_strand_id
1 'polypeptide(L)'
;PRVRRQRQMCIRDSICRIMIPHKIYTERMMSMFLNEATKLRAQTIIKGLEKRNMHGVFCATKEDALKQALSYIKEGSSVSWGGSMSVSEIGLMDALKEGNYHLIDRSVAKNFDEQREIFSKAVLSDYFLMSSNAITLDGELINIDGTGNRVACLSYGPKHVIMIVGMNKVVNDVEDGIKRVRNFASPPNTLRLGLKTPCSMTGRCGYCYGDTCICSQIVVTRRQSAMMKDRVKVILVGESLGY
;
A
#
# COMPACT_ATOMS: atom_id res chain seq x y z
N PRO A 1 -49.86 -47.73 26.38
CA PRO A 1 -50.01 -46.28 26.46
C PRO A 1 -49.21 -45.57 25.40
N ARG A 2 -49.97 -44.90 24.59
CA ARG A 2 -49.53 -44.04 23.51
C ARG A 2 -49.07 -42.69 24.07
N VAL A 3 -48.34 -41.96 23.19
CA VAL A 3 -48.05 -40.50 23.22
C VAL A 3 -46.69 -40.14 23.83
N ARG A 4 -45.74 -39.96 22.93
CA ARG A 4 -44.76 -38.88 22.92
C ARG A 4 -43.81 -38.99 21.70
N ARG A 5 -44.36 -38.71 20.53
CA ARG A 5 -43.56 -38.49 19.30
C ARG A 5 -44.22 -37.41 18.46
N GLN A 6 -44.22 -36.19 18.95
CA GLN A 6 -44.64 -35.06 18.13
C GLN A 6 -44.27 -33.73 18.81
N ARG A 7 -42.99 -33.43 18.92
CA ARG A 7 -42.53 -32.03 19.21
C ARG A 7 -41.06 -31.81 18.89
N GLN A 8 -40.51 -32.47 17.90
CA GLN A 8 -39.15 -32.20 17.42
C GLN A 8 -39.07 -31.84 15.92
N MET A 9 -40.21 -31.44 15.30
CA MET A 9 -40.25 -31.20 13.86
C MET A 9 -40.37 -29.74 13.44
N CYS A 10 -40.46 -28.79 14.40
CA CYS A 10 -40.71 -27.38 14.05
C CYS A 10 -39.49 -26.45 14.07
N ILE A 11 -38.32 -26.92 14.49
CA ILE A 11 -37.11 -26.04 14.51
C ILE A 11 -36.23 -26.30 13.30
N ARG A 12 -36.32 -27.46 12.66
CA ARG A 12 -35.54 -27.78 11.45
C ARG A 12 -36.07 -27.12 10.18
N ASP A 13 -37.36 -26.89 10.08
CA ASP A 13 -38.00 -26.34 8.88
C ASP A 13 -37.87 -24.82 8.78
N SER A 14 -37.69 -24.10 9.92
CA SER A 14 -37.48 -22.65 9.89
C SER A 14 -36.07 -22.23 9.54
N ILE A 15 -35.07 -23.09 9.75
CA ILE A 15 -33.67 -22.86 9.35
C ILE A 15 -33.46 -23.29 7.89
N CYS A 16 -34.22 -24.23 7.38
CA CYS A 16 -34.12 -24.68 5.98
C CYS A 16 -34.70 -23.68 4.95
N ARG A 17 -35.42 -22.66 5.36
CA ARG A 17 -35.90 -21.61 4.42
C ARG A 17 -34.93 -20.47 4.18
N ILE A 18 -33.76 -20.46 4.84
CA ILE A 18 -32.66 -19.51 4.57
C ILE A 18 -31.48 -20.24 3.89
N MET A 19 -31.60 -21.49 3.53
CA MET A 19 -30.68 -22.12 2.59
C MET A 19 -31.06 -21.66 1.18
N ILE A 20 -30.55 -20.48 0.81
CA ILE A 20 -30.40 -20.10 -0.60
C ILE A 20 -29.84 -21.34 -1.32
N PRO A 21 -30.46 -21.81 -2.40
CA PRO A 21 -29.99 -23.00 -3.10
C PRO A 21 -28.48 -22.88 -3.38
N HIS A 22 -27.70 -23.90 -3.06
CA HIS A 22 -26.23 -23.94 -3.19
C HIS A 22 -25.70 -23.54 -4.60
N LYS A 23 -26.58 -23.44 -5.59
CA LYS A 23 -26.30 -23.04 -6.97
C LYS A 23 -26.34 -21.52 -7.21
N ILE A 24 -26.69 -20.67 -6.25
CA ILE A 24 -26.84 -19.22 -6.45
C ILE A 24 -25.72 -18.38 -5.81
N TYR A 25 -24.79 -18.99 -5.04
CA TYR A 25 -23.51 -18.35 -4.72
C TYR A 25 -22.60 -18.45 -5.95
N THR A 26 -23.07 -17.78 -7.00
CA THR A 26 -22.22 -17.61 -8.20
C THR A 26 -20.98 -16.82 -7.82
N GLU A 27 -19.86 -17.08 -8.49
CA GLU A 27 -18.61 -16.30 -8.36
C GLU A 27 -18.87 -14.79 -8.31
N ARG A 28 -19.90 -14.32 -9.03
CA ARG A 28 -20.32 -12.92 -9.09
C ARG A 28 -20.86 -12.40 -7.74
N MET A 29 -21.62 -13.17 -6.98
CA MET A 29 -22.10 -12.76 -5.65
C MET A 29 -20.96 -12.75 -4.63
N MET A 30 -20.11 -13.76 -4.65
CA MET A 30 -18.92 -13.79 -3.79
C MET A 30 -18.03 -12.58 -4.07
N SER A 31 -17.74 -12.27 -5.33
CA SER A 31 -16.99 -11.07 -5.74
C SER A 31 -17.64 -9.78 -5.25
N MET A 32 -18.96 -9.67 -5.31
CA MET A 32 -19.68 -8.49 -4.82
C MET A 32 -19.47 -8.28 -3.30
N PHE A 33 -19.62 -9.34 -2.49
CA PHE A 33 -19.39 -9.23 -1.05
C PHE A 33 -17.93 -8.97 -0.69
N LEU A 34 -16.97 -9.55 -1.41
CA LEU A 34 -15.55 -9.25 -1.22
C LEU A 34 -15.23 -7.80 -1.54
N ASN A 35 -15.79 -7.25 -2.63
CA ASN A 35 -15.61 -5.86 -3.00
C ASN A 35 -16.24 -4.92 -1.96
N GLU A 36 -17.42 -5.24 -1.45
CA GLU A 36 -18.07 -4.43 -0.41
C GLU A 36 -17.27 -4.46 0.91
N ALA A 37 -16.80 -5.63 1.34
CA ALA A 37 -15.93 -5.76 2.50
C ALA A 37 -14.63 -4.97 2.32
N THR A 38 -14.07 -4.96 1.12
CA THR A 38 -12.87 -4.17 0.77
C THR A 38 -13.13 -2.67 0.92
N LYS A 39 -14.28 -2.17 0.44
CA LYS A 39 -14.68 -0.76 0.61
C LYS A 39 -14.85 -0.38 2.08
N LEU A 40 -15.49 -1.22 2.88
CA LEU A 40 -15.67 -0.99 4.32
C LEU A 40 -14.33 -0.93 5.05
N ARG A 41 -13.39 -1.82 4.71
CA ARG A 41 -12.02 -1.77 5.23
C ARG A 41 -11.31 -0.48 4.84
N ALA A 42 -11.40 -0.08 3.57
CA ALA A 42 -10.81 1.17 3.09
C ALA A 42 -11.39 2.39 3.82
N GLN A 43 -12.69 2.45 4.06
CA GLN A 43 -13.33 3.52 4.84
C GLN A 43 -12.80 3.58 6.29
N THR A 44 -12.59 2.42 6.92
CA THR A 44 -11.99 2.34 8.26
C THR A 44 -10.57 2.93 8.26
N ILE A 45 -9.75 2.55 7.29
CA ILE A 45 -8.38 3.07 7.13
C ILE A 45 -8.39 4.57 6.89
N ILE A 46 -9.28 5.08 6.02
CA ILE A 46 -9.40 6.52 5.72
C ILE A 46 -9.70 7.32 6.99
N LYS A 47 -10.65 6.87 7.80
CA LYS A 47 -10.94 7.50 9.11
C LYS A 47 -9.72 7.46 10.04
N GLY A 48 -8.93 6.40 10.00
CA GLY A 48 -7.66 6.29 10.73
C GLY A 48 -6.63 7.29 10.25
N LEU A 49 -6.45 7.43 8.94
CA LEU A 49 -5.53 8.40 8.32
C LEU A 49 -5.89 9.84 8.69
N GLU A 50 -7.17 10.21 8.61
CA GLU A 50 -7.66 11.55 8.97
C GLU A 50 -7.34 11.91 10.43
N LYS A 51 -7.56 11.00 11.38
CA LYS A 51 -7.16 11.16 12.80
C LYS A 51 -5.65 11.37 12.96
N ARG A 52 -4.86 10.95 11.98
CA ARG A 52 -3.39 11.02 11.96
C ARG A 52 -2.86 12.19 11.13
N ASN A 53 -3.71 13.15 10.75
CA ASN A 53 -3.38 14.30 9.90
C ASN A 53 -2.85 13.88 8.50
N MET A 54 -3.30 12.75 7.99
CA MET A 54 -3.03 12.27 6.64
C MET A 54 -4.33 12.21 5.86
N HIS A 55 -4.26 12.46 4.57
CA HIS A 55 -5.43 12.37 3.69
C HIS A 55 -5.54 10.96 3.10
N GLY A 56 -6.74 10.40 3.06
CA GLY A 56 -7.02 9.09 2.47
C GLY A 56 -8.15 9.13 1.46
N VAL A 57 -8.02 8.36 0.38
CA VAL A 57 -9.09 8.15 -0.61
C VAL A 57 -9.06 6.70 -1.08
N PHE A 58 -10.21 6.17 -1.47
CA PHE A 58 -10.33 4.83 -2.05
C PHE A 58 -10.73 4.91 -3.52
N CYS A 59 -9.97 4.22 -4.36
CA CYS A 59 -10.24 4.00 -5.77
C CYS A 59 -10.45 2.49 -6.00
N ALA A 60 -11.53 2.13 -6.68
CA ALA A 60 -11.84 0.72 -6.92
C ALA A 60 -10.84 0.08 -7.89
N THR A 61 -10.36 0.85 -8.89
CA THR A 61 -9.51 0.39 -9.98
C THR A 61 -8.20 1.17 -10.06
N LYS A 62 -7.25 0.63 -10.82
CA LYS A 62 -5.97 1.28 -11.15
C LYS A 62 -6.16 2.57 -11.94
N GLU A 63 -7.11 2.56 -12.86
CA GLU A 63 -7.45 3.70 -13.72
C GLU A 63 -8.00 4.87 -12.90
N ASP A 64 -8.86 4.59 -11.93
CA ASP A 64 -9.37 5.61 -11.01
C ASP A 64 -8.26 6.15 -10.11
N ALA A 65 -7.36 5.27 -9.65
CA ALA A 65 -6.20 5.66 -8.86
C ALA A 65 -5.24 6.56 -9.65
N LEU A 66 -5.01 6.28 -10.93
CA LEU A 66 -4.22 7.13 -11.82
C LEU A 66 -4.83 8.53 -11.94
N LYS A 67 -6.13 8.64 -12.27
CA LYS A 67 -6.85 9.92 -12.36
C LYS A 67 -6.76 10.69 -11.05
N GLN A 68 -6.97 10.00 -9.93
CA GLN A 68 -6.90 10.61 -8.60
C GLN A 68 -5.49 11.10 -8.27
N ALA A 69 -4.44 10.34 -8.60
CA ALA A 69 -3.06 10.75 -8.39
C ALA A 69 -2.70 11.99 -9.20
N LEU A 70 -3.07 12.01 -10.49
CA LEU A 70 -2.84 13.16 -11.36
C LEU A 70 -3.60 14.41 -10.89
N SER A 71 -4.81 14.26 -10.33
CA SER A 71 -5.57 15.41 -9.79
C SER A 71 -4.88 16.11 -8.61
N TYR A 72 -3.96 15.43 -7.91
CA TYR A 72 -3.18 16.03 -6.83
C TYR A 72 -1.92 16.75 -7.32
N ILE A 73 -1.41 16.40 -8.49
CA ILE A 73 -0.13 16.90 -9.01
C ILE A 73 -0.38 18.11 -9.91
N LYS A 74 0.07 19.26 -9.49
CA LYS A 74 -0.08 20.51 -10.26
C LYS A 74 0.91 20.50 -11.44
N GLU A 75 0.44 20.89 -12.62
CA GLU A 75 1.31 21.07 -13.79
C GLU A 75 2.45 22.06 -13.51
N GLY A 76 3.60 21.83 -14.11
CA GLY A 76 4.82 22.60 -13.90
C GLY A 76 5.55 22.29 -12.59
N SER A 77 5.02 21.38 -11.75
CA SER A 77 5.65 21.01 -10.48
C SER A 77 6.83 20.06 -10.65
N SER A 78 7.73 20.10 -9.67
CA SER A 78 8.81 19.12 -9.55
C SER A 78 8.29 17.84 -8.90
N VAL A 79 8.56 16.68 -9.54
CA VAL A 79 8.12 15.37 -9.09
C VAL A 79 9.29 14.40 -9.02
N SER A 80 9.46 13.78 -7.86
CA SER A 80 10.42 12.68 -7.67
C SER A 80 9.71 11.43 -7.14
N TRP A 81 10.40 10.28 -7.15
CA TRP A 81 9.78 9.01 -6.73
C TRP A 81 10.76 8.02 -6.12
N GLY A 82 10.22 7.14 -5.28
CA GLY A 82 10.88 5.93 -4.83
C GLY A 82 10.73 4.79 -5.83
N GLY A 83 11.54 3.73 -5.71
CA GLY A 83 11.35 2.51 -6.50
C GLY A 83 10.07 1.77 -6.06
N SER A 84 8.94 2.03 -6.71
CA SER A 84 7.64 1.49 -6.34
C SER A 84 6.95 0.82 -7.52
N MET A 85 6.76 -0.49 -7.44
CA MET A 85 5.97 -1.23 -8.43
C MET A 85 4.53 -0.70 -8.48
N SER A 86 3.91 -0.41 -7.34
CA SER A 86 2.52 0.09 -7.29
C SER A 86 2.33 1.41 -8.05
N VAL A 87 3.31 2.31 -8.03
CA VAL A 87 3.27 3.56 -8.79
C VAL A 87 3.37 3.29 -10.30
N SER A 88 4.22 2.33 -10.69
CA SER A 88 4.38 1.94 -12.09
C SER A 88 3.15 1.19 -12.62
N GLU A 89 2.57 0.29 -11.81
CA GLU A 89 1.44 -0.56 -12.20
C GLU A 89 0.14 0.21 -12.48
N ILE A 90 -0.04 1.40 -11.88
CA ILE A 90 -1.17 2.28 -12.22
C ILE A 90 -0.89 3.18 -13.44
N GLY A 91 0.29 3.08 -14.09
CA GLY A 91 0.67 3.90 -15.24
C GLY A 91 1.04 5.34 -14.92
N LEU A 92 1.22 5.71 -13.62
CA LEU A 92 1.48 7.09 -13.22
C LEU A 92 2.79 7.64 -13.77
N MET A 93 3.83 6.79 -13.86
CA MET A 93 5.13 7.23 -14.37
C MET A 93 5.08 7.61 -15.86
N ASP A 94 4.32 6.87 -16.65
CA ASP A 94 4.22 7.13 -18.08
C ASP A 94 3.34 8.37 -18.35
N ALA A 95 2.24 8.53 -17.63
CA ALA A 95 1.42 9.73 -17.69
C ALA A 95 2.20 11.01 -17.28
N LEU A 96 3.10 10.92 -16.31
CA LEU A 96 3.95 12.07 -15.92
C LEU A 96 5.00 12.42 -16.96
N LYS A 97 5.55 11.44 -17.68
CA LYS A 97 6.50 11.68 -18.79
C LYS A 97 5.84 12.37 -19.99
N GLU A 98 4.55 12.10 -20.23
CA GLU A 98 3.76 12.73 -21.29
C GLU A 98 3.25 14.12 -20.89
N GLY A 99 3.22 14.43 -19.61
CA GLY A 99 2.73 15.70 -19.08
C GLY A 99 3.80 16.78 -18.92
N ASN A 100 3.37 17.98 -18.51
CA ASN A 100 4.26 19.10 -18.26
C ASN A 100 4.74 19.11 -16.78
N TYR A 101 5.78 18.31 -16.46
CA TYR A 101 6.33 18.18 -15.10
C TYR A 101 7.86 18.21 -15.11
N HIS A 102 8.47 18.72 -14.05
CA HIS A 102 9.92 18.66 -13.83
C HIS A 102 10.28 17.35 -13.10
N LEU A 103 10.60 16.30 -13.87
CA LEU A 103 10.88 14.98 -13.33
C LEU A 103 12.30 14.88 -12.78
N ILE A 104 12.44 14.50 -11.51
CA ILE A 104 13.72 14.27 -10.82
C ILE A 104 13.92 12.76 -10.71
N ASP A 105 14.54 12.19 -11.74
CA ASP A 105 14.80 10.75 -11.86
C ASP A 105 16.18 10.39 -11.30
N ARG A 106 16.19 9.58 -10.25
CA ARG A 106 17.41 9.08 -9.64
C ARG A 106 18.12 7.96 -10.44
N SER A 107 17.43 7.35 -11.41
CA SER A 107 18.00 6.25 -12.20
C SER A 107 19.10 6.70 -13.15
N VAL A 108 19.19 7.99 -13.42
CA VAL A 108 20.22 8.59 -14.28
C VAL A 108 21.59 8.73 -13.61
N ALA A 109 21.65 8.59 -12.28
CA ALA A 109 22.88 8.72 -11.52
C ALA A 109 23.84 7.54 -11.81
N LYS A 110 25.09 7.87 -12.08
CA LYS A 110 26.16 6.91 -12.45
C LYS A 110 26.98 6.46 -11.24
N ASN A 111 26.98 7.24 -10.18
CA ASN A 111 27.76 6.99 -8.97
C ASN A 111 27.01 7.48 -7.73
N PHE A 112 27.58 7.24 -6.55
CA PHE A 112 26.98 7.57 -5.27
C PHE A 112 26.85 9.09 -5.04
N ASP A 113 27.80 9.89 -5.50
CA ASP A 113 27.77 11.35 -5.32
C ASP A 113 26.66 11.96 -6.18
N GLU A 114 26.52 11.55 -7.43
CA GLU A 114 25.39 11.94 -8.28
C GLU A 114 24.03 11.51 -7.66
N GLN A 115 23.97 10.33 -7.06
CA GLN A 115 22.77 9.88 -6.35
C GLN A 115 22.41 10.82 -5.19
N ARG A 116 23.41 11.29 -4.43
CA ARG A 116 23.20 12.26 -3.34
C ARG A 116 22.73 13.61 -3.85
N GLU A 117 23.31 14.11 -4.95
CA GLU A 117 22.87 15.37 -5.57
C GLU A 117 21.41 15.28 -6.05
N ILE A 118 21.05 14.21 -6.75
CA ILE A 118 19.68 14.00 -7.20
C ILE A 118 18.74 13.84 -6.00
N PHE A 119 19.17 13.13 -4.95
CA PHE A 119 18.39 12.96 -3.75
C PHE A 119 18.14 14.31 -3.03
N SER A 120 19.13 15.23 -3.00
CA SER A 120 18.93 16.57 -2.43
C SER A 120 17.80 17.33 -3.17
N LYS A 121 17.76 17.22 -4.52
CA LYS A 121 16.68 17.77 -5.33
C LYS A 121 15.33 17.09 -5.05
N ALA A 122 15.33 15.76 -4.86
CA ALA A 122 14.13 15.00 -4.50
C ALA A 122 13.56 15.42 -3.15
N VAL A 123 14.40 15.69 -2.16
CA VAL A 123 14.00 16.22 -0.83
C VAL A 123 13.32 17.58 -0.94
N LEU A 124 13.72 18.40 -1.89
CA LEU A 124 13.17 19.74 -2.12
C LEU A 124 12.04 19.77 -3.16
N SER A 125 11.63 18.62 -3.69
CA SER A 125 10.58 18.54 -4.72
C SER A 125 9.20 18.94 -4.17
N ASP A 126 8.30 19.31 -5.08
CA ASP A 126 6.91 19.59 -4.73
C ASP A 126 6.16 18.29 -4.40
N TYR A 127 6.42 17.22 -5.16
CA TYR A 127 5.76 15.93 -4.97
C TYR A 127 6.75 14.78 -4.94
N PHE A 128 6.54 13.86 -4.00
CA PHE A 128 7.25 12.60 -3.95
C PHE A 128 6.26 11.43 -4.05
N LEU A 129 6.50 10.53 -5.01
CA LEU A 129 5.62 9.41 -5.27
C LEU A 129 6.22 8.13 -4.67
N MET A 130 5.41 7.39 -3.94
CA MET A 130 5.83 6.12 -3.34
C MET A 130 4.62 5.21 -3.07
N SER A 131 4.90 4.05 -2.50
CA SER A 131 3.92 3.19 -1.85
C SER A 131 4.32 2.97 -0.40
N SER A 132 3.40 2.52 0.45
CA SER A 132 3.73 1.90 1.73
C SER A 132 3.96 0.41 1.56
N ASN A 133 4.87 -0.17 2.34
CA ASN A 133 5.05 -1.62 2.34
C ASN A 133 3.92 -2.33 3.09
N ALA A 134 3.32 -1.69 4.11
CA ALA A 134 2.08 -2.10 4.73
C ALA A 134 1.34 -0.88 5.29
N ILE A 135 0.03 -1.01 5.51
CA ILE A 135 -0.82 -0.04 6.18
C ILE A 135 -1.73 -0.77 7.15
N THR A 136 -1.82 -0.26 8.39
CA THR A 136 -2.73 -0.84 9.39
C THR A 136 -4.17 -0.41 9.16
N LEU A 137 -5.13 -1.16 9.72
CA LEU A 137 -6.53 -0.76 9.75
C LEU A 137 -6.76 0.60 10.43
N ASP A 138 -5.87 0.97 11.37
CA ASP A 138 -5.90 2.27 12.03
C ASP A 138 -5.19 3.38 11.23
N GLY A 139 -4.61 3.08 10.06
CA GLY A 139 -3.98 4.07 9.18
C GLY A 139 -2.52 4.38 9.50
N GLU A 140 -1.79 3.53 10.22
CA GLU A 140 -0.34 3.64 10.38
C GLU A 140 0.37 3.09 9.15
N LEU A 141 1.45 3.76 8.72
CA LEU A 141 2.21 3.36 7.54
C LEU A 141 3.51 2.67 7.96
N ILE A 142 3.72 1.43 7.53
CA ILE A 142 4.92 0.66 7.83
C ILE A 142 5.78 0.57 6.59
N ASN A 143 7.03 1.03 6.71
CA ASN A 143 7.99 1.02 5.61
C ASN A 143 9.32 0.45 6.09
N ILE A 144 9.85 -0.54 5.37
CA ILE A 144 11.21 -1.04 5.54
C ILE A 144 12.02 -0.60 4.33
N ASP A 145 13.20 -0.02 4.58
CA ASP A 145 14.04 0.59 3.56
C ASP A 145 15.50 0.15 3.71
N GLY A 146 16.22 0.06 2.59
CA GLY A 146 17.63 -0.33 2.56
C GLY A 146 18.58 0.83 2.87
N THR A 147 18.44 1.93 2.14
CA THR A 147 19.32 3.10 2.25
C THR A 147 18.72 4.26 3.02
N GLY A 148 17.42 4.21 3.32
CA GLY A 148 16.72 5.25 4.06
C GLY A 148 16.20 6.43 3.21
N ASN A 149 16.55 6.49 1.93
CA ASN A 149 16.21 7.63 1.06
C ASN A 149 14.68 7.81 0.87
N ARG A 150 13.94 6.73 0.65
CA ARG A 150 12.50 6.77 0.49
C ARG A 150 11.79 7.20 1.79
N VAL A 151 12.20 6.62 2.90
CA VAL A 151 11.62 6.96 4.22
C VAL A 151 12.04 8.33 4.71
N ALA A 152 13.20 8.86 4.30
CA ALA A 152 13.58 10.25 4.55
C ALA A 152 12.61 11.22 3.87
N CYS A 153 12.28 11.01 2.58
CA CYS A 153 11.28 11.80 1.87
C CYS A 153 9.86 11.67 2.47
N LEU A 154 9.53 10.49 3.02
CA LEU A 154 8.27 10.31 3.75
C LEU A 154 8.25 11.10 5.06
N SER A 155 9.33 11.02 5.84
CA SER A 155 9.42 11.66 7.16
C SER A 155 9.49 13.19 7.05
N TYR A 156 10.30 13.70 6.11
CA TYR A 156 10.51 15.13 5.90
C TYR A 156 11.01 15.40 4.46
N GLY A 157 10.79 16.61 3.96
CA GLY A 157 11.36 17.10 2.71
C GLY A 157 10.29 17.54 1.72
N PRO A 158 9.83 16.71 0.78
CA PRO A 158 8.87 17.10 -0.26
C PRO A 158 7.61 17.75 0.29
N LYS A 159 7.07 18.75 -0.41
CA LYS A 159 5.84 19.45 0.03
C LYS A 159 4.66 18.50 0.16
N HIS A 160 4.57 17.52 -0.75
CA HIS A 160 3.52 16.50 -0.76
C HIS A 160 4.10 15.12 -1.01
N VAL A 161 3.56 14.11 -0.34
CA VAL A 161 3.86 12.69 -0.59
C VAL A 161 2.58 12.01 -1.03
N ILE A 162 2.56 11.47 -2.25
CA ILE A 162 1.44 10.70 -2.78
C ILE A 162 1.80 9.22 -2.71
N MET A 163 0.97 8.46 -2.01
CA MET A 163 1.18 7.03 -1.80
C MET A 163 0.10 6.21 -2.49
N ILE A 164 0.53 5.29 -3.36
CA ILE A 164 -0.36 4.33 -4.04
C ILE A 164 -0.27 3.00 -3.29
N VAL A 165 -1.35 2.59 -2.66
CA VAL A 165 -1.36 1.43 -1.76
C VAL A 165 -2.48 0.47 -2.15
N GLY A 166 -2.13 -0.70 -2.69
CA GLY A 166 -3.11 -1.76 -2.96
C GLY A 166 -3.67 -2.35 -1.65
N MET A 167 -4.92 -2.77 -1.67
CA MET A 167 -5.57 -3.38 -0.50
C MET A 167 -4.92 -4.69 -0.05
N ASN A 168 -4.07 -5.32 -0.89
CA ASN A 168 -3.21 -6.46 -0.51
C ASN A 168 -2.14 -6.11 0.54
N LYS A 169 -1.93 -4.82 0.85
CA LYS A 169 -0.95 -4.34 1.85
C LYS A 169 -1.56 -3.99 3.20
N VAL A 170 -2.86 -4.19 3.35
CA VAL A 170 -3.57 -3.93 4.60
C VAL A 170 -3.28 -5.02 5.62
N VAL A 171 -2.96 -4.62 6.83
CA VAL A 171 -2.67 -5.47 7.99
C VAL A 171 -3.47 -5.00 9.21
N ASN A 172 -3.54 -5.83 10.26
CA ASN A 172 -4.28 -5.46 11.45
C ASN A 172 -3.54 -4.39 12.28
N ASP A 173 -2.24 -4.62 12.51
CA ASP A 173 -1.40 -3.78 13.38
C ASP A 173 0.03 -3.65 12.85
N VAL A 174 0.87 -2.93 13.59
CA VAL A 174 2.27 -2.66 13.22
C VAL A 174 3.12 -3.93 13.19
N GLU A 175 2.88 -4.87 14.10
CA GLU A 175 3.65 -6.12 14.19
C GLU A 175 3.36 -6.99 12.96
N ASP A 176 2.09 -7.15 12.58
CA ASP A 176 1.68 -7.82 11.36
C ASP A 176 2.27 -7.12 10.12
N GLY A 177 2.33 -5.78 10.13
CA GLY A 177 2.96 -5.00 9.07
C GLY A 177 4.43 -5.33 8.90
N ILE A 178 5.20 -5.36 9.96
CA ILE A 178 6.62 -5.74 9.92
C ILE A 178 6.79 -7.19 9.43
N LYS A 179 5.97 -8.12 9.93
CA LYS A 179 5.98 -9.52 9.48
C LYS A 179 5.66 -9.64 8.00
N ARG A 180 4.62 -8.91 7.54
CA ARG A 180 4.25 -8.85 6.12
C ARG A 180 5.40 -8.36 5.25
N VAL A 181 6.03 -7.24 5.61
CA VAL A 181 7.11 -6.68 4.79
C VAL A 181 8.27 -7.67 4.69
N ARG A 182 8.69 -8.25 5.80
CA ARG A 182 9.81 -9.20 5.85
C ARG A 182 9.57 -10.49 5.07
N ASN A 183 8.33 -11.00 5.08
CA ASN A 183 8.03 -12.32 4.52
C ASN A 183 7.32 -12.27 3.15
N PHE A 184 6.65 -11.17 2.81
CA PHE A 184 5.90 -11.06 1.55
C PHE A 184 6.45 -9.98 0.61
N ALA A 185 6.98 -8.86 1.12
CA ALA A 185 7.46 -7.79 0.26
C ALA A 185 8.98 -7.87 0.01
N SER A 186 9.79 -8.18 1.02
CA SER A 186 11.25 -8.21 0.89
C SER A 186 11.76 -9.34 -0.02
N PRO A 187 11.27 -10.60 0.06
CA PRO A 187 11.79 -11.68 -0.79
C PRO A 187 11.63 -11.41 -2.29
N PRO A 188 10.44 -11.06 -2.83
CA PRO A 188 10.33 -10.76 -4.26
C PRO A 188 11.09 -9.50 -4.64
N ASN A 189 11.23 -8.51 -3.74
CA ASN A 189 12.00 -7.31 -4.03
C ASN A 189 13.50 -7.60 -4.13
N THR A 190 14.05 -8.46 -3.28
CA THR A 190 15.48 -8.87 -3.39
C THR A 190 15.73 -9.69 -4.66
N LEU A 191 14.79 -10.54 -5.09
CA LEU A 191 14.86 -11.24 -6.38
C LEU A 191 14.87 -10.26 -7.55
N ARG A 192 13.96 -9.28 -7.56
CA ARG A 192 13.89 -8.22 -8.58
C ARG A 192 15.19 -7.41 -8.68
N LEU A 193 15.86 -7.19 -7.55
CA LEU A 193 17.13 -6.47 -7.47
C LEU A 193 18.35 -7.35 -7.77
N GLY A 194 18.19 -8.65 -8.00
CA GLY A 194 19.27 -9.60 -8.25
C GLY A 194 20.18 -9.83 -7.05
N LEU A 195 19.68 -9.59 -5.82
CA LEU A 195 20.48 -9.69 -4.60
C LEU A 195 20.49 -11.11 -4.05
N LYS A 196 21.67 -11.58 -3.61
CA LYS A 196 21.83 -12.88 -2.97
C LYS A 196 21.64 -12.75 -1.45
N THR A 197 20.40 -12.74 -1.01
CA THR A 197 20.02 -12.71 0.40
C THR A 197 19.41 -14.03 0.84
N PRO A 198 19.38 -14.38 2.13
CA PRO A 198 18.64 -15.58 2.58
C PRO A 198 17.18 -15.60 2.13
N CYS A 199 16.50 -14.45 2.12
CA CYS A 199 15.10 -14.38 1.70
C CYS A 199 14.91 -14.52 0.19
N SER A 200 15.85 -14.14 -0.67
CA SER A 200 15.78 -14.43 -2.12
C SER A 200 15.98 -15.92 -2.43
N MET A 201 16.65 -16.66 -1.53
CA MET A 201 16.89 -18.09 -1.70
C MET A 201 15.77 -18.96 -1.13
N THR A 202 15.14 -18.52 -0.04
CA THR A 202 14.16 -19.32 0.72
C THR A 202 12.71 -18.85 0.61
N GLY A 203 12.49 -17.64 0.04
CA GLY A 203 11.18 -17.01 -0.04
C GLY A 203 10.69 -16.41 1.28
N ARG A 204 11.50 -16.45 2.38
CA ARG A 204 11.14 -15.93 3.70
C ARG A 204 12.28 -15.22 4.37
N CYS A 205 11.98 -14.31 5.29
CA CYS A 205 12.98 -13.58 6.07
C CYS A 205 13.80 -14.50 6.96
N GLY A 206 15.13 -14.41 6.86
CA GLY A 206 16.08 -15.12 7.74
C GLY A 206 16.70 -14.21 8.81
N TYR A 207 16.15 -13.03 9.08
CA TYR A 207 16.68 -12.04 10.05
C TYR A 207 18.18 -11.74 9.82
N CYS A 208 18.57 -11.60 8.55
CA CYS A 208 19.96 -11.43 8.17
C CYS A 208 20.47 -10.01 8.41
N TYR A 209 21.82 -9.91 8.59
CA TYR A 209 22.57 -8.66 8.70
C TYR A 209 23.72 -8.60 7.67
N GLY A 210 23.61 -9.39 6.60
CA GLY A 210 24.61 -9.38 5.54
C GLY A 210 24.56 -8.11 4.68
N ASP A 211 25.65 -7.81 3.98
CA ASP A 211 25.85 -6.58 3.19
C ASP A 211 24.79 -6.36 2.09
N THR A 212 24.14 -7.43 1.64
CA THR A 212 23.07 -7.37 0.63
C THR A 212 21.67 -7.24 1.22
N CYS A 213 21.52 -7.18 2.56
CA CYS A 213 20.23 -7.01 3.22
C CYS A 213 19.62 -5.64 2.90
N ILE A 214 18.34 -5.63 2.49
CA ILE A 214 17.60 -4.41 2.16
C ILE A 214 16.66 -3.95 3.28
N CYS A 215 16.79 -4.51 4.48
CA CYS A 215 15.89 -4.23 5.62
C CYS A 215 16.62 -3.46 6.73
N SER A 216 17.31 -2.36 6.37
CA SER A 216 18.13 -1.59 7.30
C SER A 216 17.34 -0.62 8.16
N GLN A 217 16.28 -0.04 7.60
CA GLN A 217 15.46 0.98 8.26
C GLN A 217 14.03 0.47 8.42
N ILE A 218 13.51 0.47 9.64
CA ILE A 218 12.10 0.16 9.92
C ILE A 218 11.44 1.44 10.41
N VAL A 219 10.55 2.00 9.61
CA VAL A 219 9.89 3.27 9.91
C VAL A 219 8.39 3.06 9.99
N VAL A 220 7.82 3.41 11.14
CA VAL A 220 6.38 3.46 11.36
C VAL A 220 5.97 4.94 11.40
N THR A 221 5.23 5.37 10.39
CA THR A 221 4.64 6.71 10.40
C THR A 221 3.32 6.65 11.14
N ARG A 222 3.34 7.05 12.41
CA ARG A 222 2.17 7.03 13.28
C ARG A 222 1.19 8.15 12.93
N ARG A 223 1.68 9.35 12.63
CA ARG A 223 0.88 10.53 12.25
C ARG A 223 1.76 11.62 11.63
N GLN A 224 1.16 12.56 10.94
CA GLN A 224 1.81 13.82 10.58
C GLN A 224 1.60 14.85 11.70
N SER A 225 2.57 15.78 11.87
CA SER A 225 2.38 16.92 12.75
C SER A 225 1.25 17.82 12.24
N ALA A 226 0.69 18.66 13.11
CA ALA A 226 -0.36 19.60 12.72
C ALA A 226 0.11 20.59 11.63
N MET A 227 1.40 20.98 11.63
CA MET A 227 2.00 21.85 10.62
C MET A 227 2.09 21.16 9.23
N MET A 228 2.10 19.83 9.19
CA MET A 228 2.22 19.03 7.97
C MET A 228 0.91 18.27 7.66
N LYS A 229 -0.21 18.78 8.15
CA LYS A 229 -1.51 18.17 7.88
C LYS A 229 -1.72 18.03 6.37
N ASP A 230 -2.23 16.85 5.95
CA ASP A 230 -2.53 16.48 4.56
C ASP A 230 -1.33 16.52 3.59
N ARG A 231 -0.09 16.62 4.12
CA ARG A 231 1.13 16.46 3.32
C ARG A 231 1.20 15.06 2.70
N VAL A 232 0.85 14.03 3.47
CA VAL A 232 0.78 12.64 3.01
C VAL A 232 -0.64 12.34 2.54
N LYS A 233 -0.75 11.95 1.26
CA LYS A 233 -2.00 11.57 0.61
C LYS A 233 -1.92 10.09 0.21
N VAL A 234 -2.79 9.28 0.78
CA VAL A 234 -2.84 7.83 0.54
C VAL A 234 -4.01 7.51 -0.37
N ILE A 235 -3.73 6.94 -1.53
CA ILE A 235 -4.71 6.39 -2.46
C ILE A 235 -4.74 4.88 -2.25
N LEU A 236 -5.79 4.40 -1.58
CA LEU A 236 -6.07 2.97 -1.42
C LEU A 236 -6.70 2.45 -2.70
N VAL A 237 -6.16 1.37 -3.25
CA VAL A 237 -6.64 0.78 -4.51
C VAL A 237 -7.24 -0.59 -4.25
N GLY A 238 -8.47 -0.82 -4.72
CA GLY A 238 -9.21 -2.06 -4.52
C GLY A 238 -8.50 -3.30 -5.08
N GLU A 239 -7.60 -3.10 -6.04
CA GLU A 239 -6.80 -4.14 -6.66
C GLU A 239 -5.48 -4.38 -5.93
N SER A 240 -4.89 -5.56 -6.15
CA SER A 240 -3.54 -5.88 -5.67
C SER A 240 -2.49 -5.10 -6.46
N LEU A 241 -1.57 -4.45 -5.75
CA LEU A 241 -0.50 -3.64 -6.34
C LEU A 241 0.85 -3.94 -5.68
N GLY A 242 1.84 -4.25 -6.49
CA GLY A 242 3.20 -4.53 -6.05
C GLY A 242 3.25 -5.65 -4.99
N TYR A 243 4.25 -5.59 -4.13
CA TYR A 243 4.53 -6.62 -3.12
C TYR A 243 3.94 -6.29 -1.76
#